data_9ac7d616a508e900720f52d5fbd631c2
#
_entry.id   9ac7d616a508e900720f52d5fbd631c2
#
_cell.length_a   1.000
_cell.length_b   1.000
_cell.length_c   1.000
_cell.angle_alpha   90.00
_cell.angle_beta   90.00
_cell.angle_gamma   90.00
#
_symmetry.space_group_name_H-M   'P 1'
#
loop_
_entity.id
_entity.type
_entity.pdbx_description
1 polymer ?
#
loop_
_entity_poly.entity_id
_entity_poly.type
_entity_poly.pdbx_seq_one_letter_code
_entity_poly.pdbx_strand_id
1 'polypeptide(L)'
;MARIDDYVGWLSAHGGDRSGLRFAVDCSDGAAGILAKRLFPDAVVINDVPDGSFPHHSPNPLKAEARGQIAALVREQGLDCGVIFDGDADRAMFVDERGEFIQPDYLIPVVAETFEERGAVIHDVRTSRAAIERLRESGFTPVMGKVGHAYAKVLLRETKAVCGGELAGHYYFRDFVHCDSGELAALRILSAFAAAKRNGKSVSAFMAPMLGKYANSGEVNFVVADKASAIRRVLDAAGTLAVETGRSEIDGYRLEYAEGWISVRQSNTEPYLRLIVECDTRERLDSWLETLSSAIRT
;
A
#
# COMPACT_ATOMS: atom_id res chain seq x y z
N MET A 1 -19.19 -6.32 -25.01
CA MET A 1 -18.17 -7.40 -25.06
C MET A 1 -16.86 -6.92 -25.68
N ALA A 2 -16.82 -6.31 -26.86
CA ALA A 2 -15.57 -5.82 -27.48
C ALA A 2 -14.70 -4.94 -26.53
N ARG A 3 -15.30 -3.99 -25.82
CA ARG A 3 -14.57 -3.11 -24.89
C ARG A 3 -13.91 -3.82 -23.70
N ILE A 4 -14.50 -4.91 -23.19
CA ILE A 4 -13.91 -5.72 -22.11
C ILE A 4 -12.71 -6.52 -22.65
N ASP A 5 -12.82 -7.04 -23.88
CA ASP A 5 -11.72 -7.76 -24.53
C ASP A 5 -10.51 -6.85 -24.77
N ASP A 6 -10.76 -5.62 -25.23
CA ASP A 6 -9.71 -4.61 -25.42
C ASP A 6 -9.03 -4.26 -24.08
N TYR A 7 -9.81 -4.10 -23.01
CA TYR A 7 -9.30 -3.79 -21.68
C TYR A 7 -8.42 -4.93 -21.12
N VAL A 8 -8.93 -6.17 -21.18
CA VAL A 8 -8.16 -7.35 -20.75
C VAL A 8 -6.89 -7.52 -21.57
N GLY A 9 -6.98 -7.32 -22.90
CA GLY A 9 -5.83 -7.38 -23.79
C GLY A 9 -4.78 -6.34 -23.44
N TRP A 10 -5.20 -5.09 -23.16
CA TRP A 10 -4.30 -4.02 -22.75
C TRP A 10 -3.62 -4.34 -21.40
N LEU A 11 -4.39 -4.73 -20.38
CA LEU A 11 -3.85 -5.11 -19.07
C LEU A 11 -2.83 -6.25 -19.17
N SER A 12 -3.17 -7.29 -19.95
CA SER A 12 -2.29 -8.46 -20.14
C SER A 12 -0.98 -8.07 -20.83
N ALA A 13 -1.02 -7.17 -21.80
CA ALA A 13 0.17 -6.68 -22.51
C ALA A 13 1.09 -5.84 -21.61
N HIS A 14 0.55 -5.18 -20.58
CA HIS A 14 1.31 -4.30 -19.67
C HIS A 14 1.62 -4.92 -18.30
N GLY A 15 1.08 -6.12 -18.03
CA GLY A 15 1.15 -6.78 -16.72
C GLY A 15 2.44 -7.56 -16.45
N GLY A 16 3.30 -7.77 -17.45
CA GLY A 16 4.55 -8.52 -17.30
C GLY A 16 4.37 -10.05 -17.25
N ASP A 17 5.50 -10.77 -17.09
CA ASP A 17 5.56 -12.24 -17.07
C ASP A 17 5.42 -12.78 -15.64
N ARG A 18 4.43 -13.64 -15.43
CA ARG A 18 4.13 -14.29 -14.15
C ARG A 18 4.41 -15.79 -14.15
N SER A 19 5.06 -16.30 -15.20
CA SER A 19 5.33 -17.73 -15.37
C SER A 19 6.12 -18.28 -14.17
N GLY A 20 5.69 -19.47 -13.70
CA GLY A 20 6.30 -20.17 -12.59
C GLY A 20 5.88 -19.69 -11.20
N LEU A 21 5.10 -18.62 -11.07
CA LEU A 21 4.52 -18.19 -9.80
C LEU A 21 3.19 -18.92 -9.56
N ARG A 22 2.99 -19.45 -8.36
CA ARG A 22 1.74 -20.06 -7.89
C ARG A 22 1.09 -19.09 -6.91
N PHE A 23 -0.10 -18.61 -7.21
CA PHE A 23 -0.74 -17.57 -6.40
C PHE A 23 -2.26 -17.72 -6.34
N ALA A 24 -2.86 -17.09 -5.33
CA ALA A 24 -4.31 -16.98 -5.21
C ALA A 24 -4.77 -15.54 -5.50
N VAL A 25 -6.02 -15.41 -5.92
CA VAL A 25 -6.72 -14.15 -6.15
C VAL A 25 -8.03 -14.17 -5.39
N ASP A 26 -8.23 -13.21 -4.52
CA ASP A 26 -9.50 -12.96 -3.83
C ASP A 26 -10.16 -11.71 -4.43
N CYS A 27 -11.33 -11.91 -5.02
CA CYS A 27 -12.09 -10.83 -5.68
C CYS A 27 -13.03 -10.10 -4.73
N SER A 28 -13.09 -10.49 -3.44
CA SER A 28 -13.93 -9.87 -2.40
C SER A 28 -15.41 -9.73 -2.78
N ASP A 29 -15.97 -10.67 -3.53
CA ASP A 29 -17.33 -10.59 -4.10
C ASP A 29 -17.55 -9.31 -4.95
N GLY A 30 -16.47 -8.71 -5.42
CA GLY A 30 -16.44 -7.41 -6.08
C GLY A 30 -16.23 -7.46 -7.59
N ALA A 31 -15.92 -6.28 -8.16
CA ALA A 31 -15.78 -6.08 -9.60
C ALA A 31 -14.63 -6.89 -10.23
N ALA A 32 -13.56 -7.19 -9.47
CA ALA A 32 -12.45 -8.02 -9.93
C ALA A 32 -12.91 -9.40 -10.43
N GLY A 33 -13.97 -9.97 -9.85
CA GLY A 33 -14.51 -11.28 -10.23
C GLY A 33 -14.93 -11.37 -11.70
N ILE A 34 -15.32 -10.25 -12.30
CA ILE A 34 -15.73 -10.19 -13.73
C ILE A 34 -14.55 -10.53 -14.66
N LEU A 35 -13.33 -10.17 -14.26
CA LEU A 35 -12.13 -10.25 -15.09
C LEU A 35 -11.11 -11.27 -14.59
N ALA A 36 -11.21 -11.71 -13.35
CA ALA A 36 -10.18 -12.48 -12.65
C ALA A 36 -9.72 -13.72 -13.44
N LYS A 37 -10.66 -14.56 -13.90
CA LYS A 37 -10.32 -15.79 -14.65
C LYS A 37 -9.67 -15.52 -16.01
N ARG A 38 -9.84 -14.32 -16.56
CA ARG A 38 -9.23 -13.92 -17.82
C ARG A 38 -7.85 -13.31 -17.63
N LEU A 39 -7.67 -12.55 -16.54
CA LEU A 39 -6.40 -11.89 -16.22
C LEU A 39 -5.44 -12.84 -15.51
N PHE A 40 -5.97 -13.78 -14.74
CA PHE A 40 -5.21 -14.71 -13.89
C PHE A 40 -5.64 -16.17 -14.13
N PRO A 41 -5.49 -16.69 -15.37
CA PRO A 41 -6.01 -18.01 -15.74
C PRO A 41 -5.40 -19.17 -14.94
N ASP A 42 -4.18 -18.99 -14.41
CA ASP A 42 -3.44 -20.00 -13.64
C ASP A 42 -3.57 -19.80 -12.12
N ALA A 43 -4.36 -18.86 -11.66
CA ALA A 43 -4.55 -18.56 -10.24
C ALA A 43 -5.62 -19.46 -9.59
N VAL A 44 -5.48 -19.65 -8.29
CA VAL A 44 -6.59 -20.12 -7.44
C VAL A 44 -7.47 -18.90 -7.12
N VAL A 45 -8.65 -18.81 -7.74
CA VAL A 45 -9.53 -17.65 -7.59
C VAL A 45 -10.65 -17.98 -6.61
N ILE A 46 -10.91 -17.08 -5.65
CA ILE A 46 -11.99 -17.16 -4.67
C ILE A 46 -12.84 -15.89 -4.69
N ASN A 47 -14.08 -15.99 -4.20
CA ASN A 47 -15.03 -14.88 -4.04
C ASN A 47 -15.24 -14.11 -5.37
N ASP A 48 -15.28 -14.84 -6.51
CA ASP A 48 -15.26 -14.26 -7.86
C ASP A 48 -16.67 -13.97 -8.43
N VAL A 49 -17.71 -14.18 -7.66
CA VAL A 49 -19.07 -13.82 -8.06
C VAL A 49 -19.45 -12.49 -7.43
N PRO A 50 -19.63 -11.41 -8.22
CA PRO A 50 -20.00 -10.12 -7.66
C PRO A 50 -21.32 -10.18 -6.89
N ASP A 51 -21.28 -9.79 -5.61
CA ASP A 51 -22.42 -9.71 -4.72
C ASP A 51 -22.30 -8.49 -3.81
N GLY A 52 -23.15 -7.49 -4.00
CA GLY A 52 -23.14 -6.24 -3.23
C GLY A 52 -23.43 -6.40 -1.73
N SER A 53 -23.79 -7.61 -1.24
CA SER A 53 -23.88 -7.90 0.18
C SER A 53 -22.55 -8.31 0.81
N PHE A 54 -21.52 -8.63 0.00
CA PHE A 54 -20.20 -9.06 0.43
C PHE A 54 -20.25 -10.20 1.47
N PRO A 55 -20.80 -11.37 1.12
CA PRO A 55 -21.16 -12.39 2.11
C PRO A 55 -19.94 -13.10 2.74
N HIS A 56 -18.76 -13.07 2.12
CA HIS A 56 -17.59 -13.80 2.59
C HIS A 56 -16.74 -13.01 3.57
N HIS A 57 -16.54 -11.72 3.31
CA HIS A 57 -15.81 -10.80 4.19
C HIS A 57 -16.04 -9.33 3.78
N SER A 58 -15.58 -8.38 4.61
CA SER A 58 -15.59 -6.95 4.26
C SER A 58 -14.86 -6.69 2.93
N PRO A 59 -15.42 -5.88 2.01
CA PRO A 59 -14.73 -5.53 0.76
C PRO A 59 -13.55 -4.57 0.95
N ASN A 60 -13.16 -4.29 2.18
CA ASN A 60 -12.01 -3.46 2.49
C ASN A 60 -10.83 -4.31 2.99
N PRO A 61 -9.81 -4.59 2.13
CA PRO A 61 -8.69 -5.46 2.49
C PRO A 61 -7.72 -4.86 3.52
N LEU A 62 -7.85 -3.57 3.90
CA LEU A 62 -7.11 -3.00 5.04
C LEU A 62 -7.55 -3.60 6.37
N LYS A 63 -8.79 -4.10 6.46
CA LYS A 63 -9.27 -4.78 7.65
C LYS A 63 -8.66 -6.18 7.73
N ALA A 64 -8.13 -6.54 8.89
CA ALA A 64 -7.41 -7.81 9.08
C ALA A 64 -8.30 -9.03 8.81
N GLU A 65 -9.59 -8.95 9.21
CA GLU A 65 -10.56 -10.03 9.00
C GLU A 65 -10.79 -10.33 7.51
N ALA A 66 -10.73 -9.32 6.64
CA ALA A 66 -10.94 -9.50 5.21
C ALA A 66 -9.85 -10.39 4.56
N ARG A 67 -8.63 -10.36 5.10
CA ARG A 67 -7.49 -11.11 4.56
C ARG A 67 -7.39 -12.55 5.05
N GLY A 68 -8.25 -12.96 6.00
CA GLY A 68 -8.18 -14.28 6.64
C GLY A 68 -8.27 -15.44 5.66
N GLN A 69 -9.20 -15.38 4.71
CA GLN A 69 -9.41 -16.44 3.72
C GLN A 69 -8.24 -16.59 2.77
N ILE A 70 -7.76 -15.50 2.17
CA ILE A 70 -6.62 -15.55 1.23
C ILE A 70 -5.33 -15.99 1.92
N ALA A 71 -5.09 -15.54 3.15
CA ALA A 71 -3.92 -15.94 3.94
C ALA A 71 -3.95 -17.44 4.29
N ALA A 72 -5.11 -17.98 4.67
CA ALA A 72 -5.28 -19.40 4.92
C ALA A 72 -5.06 -20.23 3.65
N LEU A 73 -5.69 -19.84 2.54
CA LEU A 73 -5.58 -20.51 1.25
C LEU A 73 -4.12 -20.59 0.75
N VAL A 74 -3.38 -19.49 0.87
CA VAL A 74 -1.96 -19.45 0.48
C VAL A 74 -1.15 -20.46 1.27
N ARG A 75 -1.32 -20.53 2.60
CA ARG A 75 -0.61 -21.50 3.45
C ARG A 75 -1.02 -22.94 3.18
N GLU A 76 -2.31 -23.22 3.08
CA GLU A 76 -2.85 -24.58 2.92
C GLU A 76 -2.45 -25.22 1.60
N GLN A 77 -2.38 -24.41 0.53
CA GLN A 77 -2.01 -24.90 -0.80
C GLN A 77 -0.53 -24.72 -1.14
N GLY A 78 0.26 -24.13 -0.23
CA GLY A 78 1.68 -23.87 -0.44
C GLY A 78 1.92 -22.96 -1.63
N LEU A 79 1.10 -21.91 -1.78
CA LEU A 79 1.25 -20.91 -2.84
C LEU A 79 2.37 -19.92 -2.50
N ASP A 80 2.90 -19.25 -3.51
CA ASP A 80 3.97 -18.27 -3.33
C ASP A 80 3.47 -16.94 -2.74
N CYS A 81 2.20 -16.57 -3.03
CA CYS A 81 1.55 -15.37 -2.51
C CYS A 81 0.05 -15.39 -2.78
N GLY A 82 -0.65 -14.38 -2.24
CA GLY A 82 -2.03 -14.06 -2.58
C GLY A 82 -2.21 -12.58 -2.84
N VAL A 83 -3.15 -12.24 -3.73
CA VAL A 83 -3.63 -10.88 -3.95
C VAL A 83 -5.11 -10.80 -3.61
N ILE A 84 -5.51 -9.75 -2.92
CA ILE A 84 -6.90 -9.44 -2.59
C ILE A 84 -7.24 -8.05 -3.12
N PHE A 85 -8.36 -7.96 -3.84
CA PHE A 85 -8.91 -6.71 -4.33
C PHE A 85 -9.96 -6.16 -3.36
N ASP A 86 -10.27 -4.89 -3.47
CA ASP A 86 -11.43 -4.31 -2.81
C ASP A 86 -12.70 -4.40 -3.68
N GLY A 87 -13.81 -3.83 -3.22
CA GLY A 87 -15.11 -4.03 -3.87
C GLY A 87 -15.22 -3.56 -5.32
N ASP A 88 -14.53 -2.49 -5.71
CA ASP A 88 -14.52 -1.95 -7.08
C ASP A 88 -13.20 -2.20 -7.83
N ALA A 89 -12.25 -2.90 -7.18
CA ALA A 89 -10.98 -3.35 -7.75
C ALA A 89 -10.00 -2.23 -8.14
N ASP A 90 -10.14 -1.05 -7.56
CA ASP A 90 -9.16 0.03 -7.72
C ASP A 90 -7.96 -0.11 -6.78
N ARG A 91 -8.05 -0.99 -5.76
CA ARG A 91 -7.00 -1.35 -4.82
C ARG A 91 -6.61 -2.81 -4.91
N ALA A 92 -5.30 -3.08 -4.73
CA ALA A 92 -4.75 -4.43 -4.62
C ALA A 92 -3.84 -4.54 -3.41
N MET A 93 -4.02 -5.59 -2.61
CA MET A 93 -3.19 -5.87 -1.45
C MET A 93 -2.70 -7.31 -1.48
N PHE A 94 -1.60 -7.59 -0.77
CA PHE A 94 -0.89 -8.86 -0.93
C PHE A 94 -0.59 -9.53 0.41
N VAL A 95 -0.52 -10.85 0.35
CA VAL A 95 0.08 -11.69 1.39
C VAL A 95 1.23 -12.50 0.79
N ASP A 96 2.28 -12.74 1.58
CA ASP A 96 3.41 -13.58 1.18
C ASP A 96 3.07 -15.09 1.30
N GLU A 97 4.03 -15.97 1.03
CA GLU A 97 3.88 -17.44 1.10
C GLU A 97 3.55 -17.96 2.51
N ARG A 98 3.75 -17.15 3.53
CA ARG A 98 3.39 -17.45 4.93
C ARG A 98 1.99 -16.97 5.29
N GLY A 99 1.32 -16.26 4.35
CA GLY A 99 0.06 -15.58 4.59
C GLY A 99 0.20 -14.29 5.39
N GLU A 100 1.44 -13.75 5.50
CA GLU A 100 1.69 -12.49 6.18
C GLU A 100 1.38 -11.31 5.25
N PHE A 101 0.70 -10.31 5.80
CA PHE A 101 0.27 -9.13 5.04
C PHE A 101 1.47 -8.25 4.67
N ILE A 102 1.55 -7.90 3.40
CA ILE A 102 2.49 -6.92 2.88
C ILE A 102 1.80 -5.56 2.83
N GLN A 103 2.24 -4.63 3.66
CA GLN A 103 1.68 -3.29 3.70
C GLN A 103 1.86 -2.60 2.33
N PRO A 104 0.80 -2.00 1.75
CA PRO A 104 0.80 -1.58 0.34
C PRO A 104 1.87 -0.57 -0.04
N ASP A 105 2.27 0.32 0.86
CA ASP A 105 3.30 1.32 0.57
C ASP A 105 4.68 0.70 0.29
N TYR A 106 5.00 -0.47 0.85
CA TYR A 106 6.23 -1.22 0.49
C TYR A 106 6.19 -1.79 -0.93
N LEU A 107 5.02 -1.85 -1.56
CA LEU A 107 4.89 -2.32 -2.93
C LEU A 107 5.01 -1.19 -3.96
N ILE A 108 4.99 0.08 -3.53
CA ILE A 108 5.21 1.23 -4.44
C ILE A 108 6.55 1.11 -5.18
N PRO A 109 7.71 0.89 -4.50
CA PRO A 109 8.97 0.69 -5.21
C PRO A 109 8.97 -0.59 -6.08
N VAL A 110 8.27 -1.66 -5.67
CA VAL A 110 8.16 -2.87 -6.49
C VAL A 110 7.45 -2.58 -7.82
N VAL A 111 6.36 -1.81 -7.79
CA VAL A 111 5.67 -1.32 -9.01
C VAL A 111 6.60 -0.44 -9.83
N ALA A 112 7.28 0.52 -9.20
CA ALA A 112 8.19 1.44 -9.90
C ALA A 112 9.32 0.69 -10.62
N GLU A 113 9.90 -0.33 -9.98
CA GLU A 113 10.99 -1.13 -10.56
C GLU A 113 10.59 -1.94 -11.80
N THR A 114 9.28 -2.09 -12.07
CA THR A 114 8.79 -2.70 -13.32
C THR A 114 8.87 -1.78 -14.55
N PHE A 115 9.16 -0.50 -14.35
CA PHE A 115 9.35 0.46 -15.44
C PHE A 115 10.83 0.53 -15.82
N GLU A 116 11.13 0.61 -17.12
CA GLU A 116 12.49 0.85 -17.61
C GLU A 116 12.92 2.31 -17.39
N GLU A 117 11.98 3.24 -17.62
CA GLU A 117 12.18 4.66 -17.40
C GLU A 117 12.32 4.98 -15.92
N ARG A 118 13.33 5.76 -15.56
CA ARG A 118 13.50 6.34 -14.23
C ARG A 118 12.98 7.77 -14.21
N GLY A 119 12.19 8.10 -13.17
CA GLY A 119 11.55 9.40 -13.07
C GLY A 119 10.93 9.62 -11.70
N ALA A 120 10.00 10.54 -11.61
CA ALA A 120 9.24 10.77 -10.40
C ALA A 120 8.31 9.58 -10.10
N VAL A 121 8.19 9.24 -8.81
CA VAL A 121 7.20 8.29 -8.26
C VAL A 121 6.48 8.97 -7.12
N ILE A 122 5.16 9.10 -7.22
CA ILE A 122 4.37 9.74 -6.18
C ILE A 122 4.04 8.76 -5.05
N HIS A 123 4.00 9.28 -3.84
CA HIS A 123 3.58 8.55 -2.65
C HIS A 123 2.86 9.47 -1.67
N ASP A 124 2.04 8.93 -0.77
CA ASP A 124 1.36 9.76 0.22
C ASP A 124 2.22 10.02 1.48
N VAL A 125 1.75 10.94 2.33
CA VAL A 125 2.44 11.35 3.58
C VAL A 125 2.63 10.21 4.58
N ARG A 126 1.98 9.05 4.39
CA ARG A 126 2.01 7.90 5.29
C ARG A 126 3.07 6.86 4.91
N THR A 127 3.68 7.02 3.75
CA THR A 127 4.62 6.05 3.20
C THR A 127 5.85 5.88 4.10
N SER A 128 6.22 4.62 4.33
CA SER A 128 7.41 4.22 5.09
C SER A 128 8.69 4.80 4.51
N ARG A 129 9.63 5.17 5.39
CA ARG A 129 10.97 5.59 5.01
C ARG A 129 11.69 4.51 4.20
N ALA A 130 11.50 3.22 4.53
CA ALA A 130 12.12 2.12 3.80
C ALA A 130 11.68 2.07 2.33
N ALA A 131 10.40 2.33 2.03
CA ALA A 131 9.91 2.39 0.66
C ALA A 131 10.49 3.60 -0.10
N ILE A 132 10.58 4.76 0.56
CA ILE A 132 11.17 5.99 -0.01
C ILE A 132 12.66 5.80 -0.31
N GLU A 133 13.40 5.16 0.58
CA GLU A 133 14.81 4.85 0.41
C GLU A 133 15.01 3.88 -0.75
N ARG A 134 14.20 2.81 -0.84
CA ARG A 134 14.25 1.86 -1.94
C ARG A 134 14.00 2.52 -3.29
N LEU A 135 13.06 3.45 -3.38
CA LEU A 135 12.84 4.24 -4.61
C LEU A 135 14.11 5.00 -5.02
N ARG A 136 14.78 5.67 -4.07
CA ARG A 136 16.02 6.41 -4.34
C ARG A 136 17.17 5.49 -4.76
N GLU A 137 17.33 4.36 -4.06
CA GLU A 137 18.33 3.33 -4.38
C GLU A 137 18.14 2.76 -5.79
N SER A 138 16.88 2.66 -6.24
CA SER A 138 16.52 2.19 -7.59
C SER A 138 16.54 3.30 -8.66
N GLY A 139 17.01 4.51 -8.31
CA GLY A 139 17.18 5.64 -9.24
C GLY A 139 15.89 6.43 -9.53
N PHE A 140 14.84 6.27 -8.71
CA PHE A 140 13.63 7.07 -8.82
C PHE A 140 13.68 8.31 -7.92
N THR A 141 12.87 9.32 -8.25
CA THR A 141 12.68 10.52 -7.45
C THR A 141 11.33 10.42 -6.72
N PRO A 142 11.30 10.11 -5.42
CA PRO A 142 10.05 10.07 -4.66
C PRO A 142 9.48 11.48 -4.48
N VAL A 143 8.17 11.62 -4.72
CA VAL A 143 7.43 12.89 -4.59
C VAL A 143 6.25 12.67 -3.66
N MET A 144 6.27 13.34 -2.51
CA MET A 144 5.23 13.23 -1.48
C MET A 144 3.99 14.05 -1.87
N GLY A 145 2.82 13.44 -1.72
CA GLY A 145 1.51 14.05 -1.93
C GLY A 145 0.54 13.86 -0.78
N LYS A 146 -0.63 14.49 -0.92
CA LYS A 146 -1.78 14.30 -0.02
C LYS A 146 -2.37 12.91 -0.18
N VAL A 147 -3.02 12.43 0.86
CA VAL A 147 -3.85 11.23 0.81
C VAL A 147 -5.10 11.46 -0.02
N GLY A 148 -5.36 10.56 -0.96
CA GLY A 148 -6.58 10.52 -1.74
C GLY A 148 -6.37 10.57 -3.25
N HIS A 149 -7.07 9.68 -3.93
CA HIS A 149 -6.91 9.41 -5.36
C HIS A 149 -7.07 10.66 -6.25
N ALA A 150 -7.92 11.62 -5.88
CA ALA A 150 -8.09 12.86 -6.64
C ALA A 150 -6.81 13.71 -6.63
N TYR A 151 -6.13 13.82 -5.48
CA TYR A 151 -4.87 14.56 -5.36
C TYR A 151 -3.72 13.82 -6.04
N ALA A 152 -3.65 12.50 -5.90
CA ALA A 152 -2.64 11.68 -6.52
C ALA A 152 -2.67 11.79 -8.05
N LYS A 153 -3.86 11.76 -8.68
CA LYS A 153 -4.04 11.92 -10.13
C LYS A 153 -3.57 13.29 -10.66
N VAL A 154 -3.78 14.35 -9.88
CA VAL A 154 -3.26 15.69 -10.22
C VAL A 154 -1.74 15.72 -10.11
N LEU A 155 -1.21 15.26 -8.98
CA LEU A 155 0.24 15.25 -8.73
C LEU A 155 0.98 14.40 -9.75
N LEU A 156 0.42 13.24 -10.16
CA LEU A 156 0.99 12.38 -11.18
C LEU A 156 1.18 13.11 -12.52
N ARG A 157 0.21 13.95 -12.92
CA ARG A 157 0.28 14.75 -14.15
C ARG A 157 1.26 15.90 -14.03
N GLU A 158 1.20 16.66 -12.95
CA GLU A 158 2.05 17.84 -12.73
C GLU A 158 3.55 17.46 -12.66
N THR A 159 3.86 16.36 -12.00
CA THR A 159 5.24 15.87 -11.84
C THR A 159 5.71 15.00 -13.00
N LYS A 160 4.82 14.64 -13.93
CA LYS A 160 5.06 13.65 -14.99
C LYS A 160 5.58 12.33 -14.44
N ALA A 161 5.15 11.96 -13.22
CA ALA A 161 5.58 10.75 -12.57
C ALA A 161 5.20 9.51 -13.38
N VAL A 162 6.06 8.50 -13.36
CA VAL A 162 5.84 7.25 -14.12
C VAL A 162 4.74 6.41 -13.47
N CYS A 163 4.69 6.42 -12.14
CA CYS A 163 3.69 5.73 -11.33
C CYS A 163 3.64 6.33 -9.93
N GLY A 164 2.84 5.74 -9.07
CA GLY A 164 2.80 6.03 -7.65
C GLY A 164 1.90 5.10 -6.88
N GLY A 165 1.73 5.36 -5.59
CA GLY A 165 0.81 4.59 -4.78
C GLY A 165 0.56 5.21 -3.42
N GLU A 166 -0.36 4.59 -2.68
CA GLU A 166 -0.77 5.00 -1.35
C GLU A 166 -0.74 3.82 -0.36
N LEU A 167 -0.62 4.13 0.92
CA LEU A 167 -0.80 3.16 2.00
C LEU A 167 -2.14 2.42 1.91
N ALA A 168 -3.15 3.04 1.31
CA ALA A 168 -4.48 2.47 1.13
C ALA A 168 -4.56 1.37 0.05
N GLY A 169 -3.48 1.12 -0.72
CA GLY A 169 -3.42 0.09 -1.75
C GLY A 169 -3.85 0.54 -3.15
N HIS A 170 -4.04 1.85 -3.36
CA HIS A 170 -4.14 2.42 -4.69
C HIS A 170 -2.76 2.50 -5.33
N TYR A 171 -2.67 2.17 -6.62
CA TYR A 171 -1.47 2.32 -7.43
C TYR A 171 -1.82 3.03 -8.72
N TYR A 172 -1.10 4.10 -9.03
CA TYR A 172 -1.36 5.03 -10.12
C TYR A 172 -0.36 4.84 -11.22
N PHE A 173 -0.82 4.93 -12.48
CA PHE A 173 0.01 4.68 -13.65
C PHE A 173 -0.16 5.81 -14.67
N ARG A 174 0.95 6.41 -15.11
CA ARG A 174 0.94 7.42 -16.16
C ARG A 174 0.29 6.86 -17.43
N ASP A 175 0.67 5.64 -17.79
CA ASP A 175 0.26 5.00 -19.03
C ASP A 175 -1.19 4.47 -18.98
N PHE A 176 -1.78 4.41 -17.78
CA PHE A 176 -3.20 4.13 -17.56
C PHE A 176 -3.99 5.42 -17.33
N VAL A 177 -3.91 6.35 -18.30
CA VAL A 177 -4.60 7.66 -18.31
C VAL A 177 -4.45 8.46 -17.02
N HIS A 178 -3.32 8.27 -16.31
CA HIS A 178 -3.01 8.87 -15.01
C HIS A 178 -4.00 8.45 -13.91
N CYS A 179 -4.54 7.25 -13.99
CA CYS A 179 -5.47 6.68 -13.02
C CYS A 179 -4.86 5.54 -12.22
N ASP A 180 -5.54 5.18 -11.15
CA ASP A 180 -5.31 3.95 -10.40
C ASP A 180 -5.92 2.74 -11.12
N SER A 181 -5.32 1.57 -10.89
CA SER A 181 -5.85 0.27 -11.27
C SER A 181 -5.26 -0.80 -10.37
N GLY A 182 -6.11 -1.44 -9.58
CA GLY A 182 -5.71 -2.59 -8.76
C GLY A 182 -5.28 -3.76 -9.62
N GLU A 183 -5.98 -4.03 -10.74
CA GLU A 183 -5.65 -5.15 -11.62
C GLU A 183 -4.29 -4.96 -12.30
N LEU A 184 -3.97 -3.77 -12.81
CA LEU A 184 -2.65 -3.50 -13.41
C LEU A 184 -1.54 -3.61 -12.35
N ALA A 185 -1.78 -3.08 -11.15
CA ALA A 185 -0.87 -3.20 -10.03
C ALA A 185 -0.63 -4.67 -9.67
N ALA A 186 -1.71 -5.46 -9.56
CA ALA A 186 -1.61 -6.90 -9.27
C ALA A 186 -0.76 -7.62 -10.31
N LEU A 187 -1.01 -7.41 -11.59
CA LEU A 187 -0.26 -8.02 -12.68
C LEU A 187 1.23 -7.68 -12.61
N ARG A 188 1.60 -6.42 -12.39
CA ARG A 188 3.00 -5.96 -12.31
C ARG A 188 3.71 -6.47 -11.05
N ILE A 189 3.06 -6.42 -9.90
CA ILE A 189 3.63 -6.92 -8.64
C ILE A 189 3.85 -8.43 -8.71
N LEU A 190 2.87 -9.19 -9.22
CA LEU A 190 3.01 -10.64 -9.42
C LEU A 190 4.14 -10.96 -10.41
N SER A 191 4.35 -10.15 -11.45
CA SER A 191 5.48 -10.30 -12.36
C SER A 191 6.82 -10.09 -11.66
N ALA A 192 6.94 -9.10 -10.77
CA ALA A 192 8.13 -8.88 -9.95
C ALA A 192 8.39 -10.05 -8.98
N PHE A 193 7.34 -10.59 -8.35
CA PHE A 193 7.44 -11.77 -7.50
C PHE A 193 7.86 -13.02 -8.28
N ALA A 194 7.33 -13.20 -9.49
CA ALA A 194 7.76 -14.29 -10.39
C ALA A 194 9.25 -14.17 -10.77
N ALA A 195 9.70 -12.96 -11.06
CA ALA A 195 11.12 -12.71 -11.33
C ALA A 195 12.00 -12.99 -10.10
N ALA A 196 11.56 -12.59 -8.90
CA ALA A 196 12.25 -12.91 -7.64
C ALA A 196 12.35 -14.43 -7.43
N LYS A 197 11.25 -15.16 -7.66
CA LYS A 197 11.21 -16.62 -7.55
C LYS A 197 12.14 -17.31 -8.55
N ARG A 198 12.19 -16.86 -9.80
CA ARG A 198 13.16 -17.37 -10.79
C ARG A 198 14.61 -17.16 -10.36
N ASN A 199 14.87 -16.14 -9.54
CA ASN A 199 16.16 -15.86 -8.90
C ASN A 199 16.33 -16.56 -7.53
N GLY A 200 15.50 -17.55 -7.20
CA GLY A 200 15.60 -18.37 -5.99
C GLY A 200 15.14 -17.70 -4.70
N LYS A 201 14.39 -16.59 -4.78
CA LYS A 201 13.86 -15.89 -3.61
C LYS A 201 12.36 -16.15 -3.46
N SER A 202 11.90 -16.45 -2.23
CA SER A 202 10.49 -16.37 -1.89
C SER A 202 10.03 -14.90 -1.85
N VAL A 203 8.71 -14.66 -1.81
CA VAL A 203 8.15 -13.30 -1.72
C VAL A 203 8.58 -12.62 -0.42
N SER A 204 8.53 -13.33 0.71
CA SER A 204 9.00 -12.79 1.98
C SER A 204 10.49 -12.43 1.96
N ALA A 205 11.34 -13.27 1.36
CA ALA A 205 12.77 -13.00 1.21
C ALA A 205 13.06 -11.83 0.26
N PHE A 206 12.24 -11.64 -0.77
CA PHE A 206 12.33 -10.50 -1.67
C PHE A 206 11.96 -9.18 -0.97
N MET A 207 10.93 -9.21 -0.12
CA MET A 207 10.43 -8.04 0.61
C MET A 207 11.23 -7.73 1.90
N ALA A 208 11.94 -8.71 2.46
CA ALA A 208 12.64 -8.60 3.75
C ALA A 208 13.55 -7.36 3.90
N PRO A 209 14.29 -6.88 2.86
CA PRO A 209 15.14 -5.69 3.00
C PRO A 209 14.37 -4.41 3.34
N MET A 210 13.07 -4.36 3.05
CA MET A 210 12.21 -3.21 3.37
C MET A 210 11.42 -3.46 4.66
N LEU A 211 10.76 -4.63 4.78
CA LEU A 211 9.81 -4.93 5.85
C LEU A 211 10.43 -4.97 7.25
N GLY A 212 11.71 -5.32 7.36
CA GLY A 212 12.42 -5.41 8.64
C GLY A 212 13.27 -4.20 9.00
N LYS A 213 13.28 -3.15 8.15
CA LYS A 213 14.22 -2.03 8.31
C LYS A 213 13.84 -1.05 9.43
N TYR A 214 12.55 -0.80 9.58
CA TYR A 214 11.99 0.11 10.58
C TYR A 214 10.80 -0.54 11.30
N ALA A 215 10.61 -0.18 12.55
CA ALA A 215 9.41 -0.51 13.30
C ALA A 215 8.33 0.53 13.00
N ASN A 216 7.13 0.10 12.60
CA ASN A 216 6.02 0.97 12.22
C ASN A 216 4.77 0.61 13.03
N SER A 217 4.04 1.63 13.52
CA SER A 217 2.80 1.45 14.29
C SER A 217 1.59 1.05 13.46
N GLY A 218 1.66 1.22 12.13
CA GLY A 218 0.45 1.34 11.32
C GLY A 218 -0.34 2.63 11.66
N GLU A 219 -1.49 2.81 11.03
CA GLU A 219 -2.36 3.96 11.29
C GLU A 219 -3.22 3.71 12.53
N VAL A 220 -2.99 4.48 13.59
CA VAL A 220 -3.75 4.43 14.86
C VAL A 220 -4.80 5.53 14.85
N ASN A 221 -6.06 5.16 15.06
CA ASN A 221 -7.21 6.07 15.01
C ASN A 221 -7.67 6.46 16.41
N PHE A 222 -7.89 7.76 16.63
CA PHE A 222 -8.38 8.33 17.88
C PHE A 222 -9.66 9.11 17.66
N VAL A 223 -10.69 8.83 18.44
CA VAL A 223 -11.89 9.66 18.51
C VAL A 223 -11.61 10.80 19.49
N VAL A 224 -11.63 12.03 19.01
CA VAL A 224 -11.37 13.23 19.82
C VAL A 224 -12.40 14.31 19.51
N ALA A 225 -12.84 15.04 20.55
CA ALA A 225 -13.83 16.10 20.42
C ALA A 225 -13.24 17.33 19.72
N ASP A 226 -12.02 17.74 20.11
CA ASP A 226 -11.29 18.88 19.52
C ASP A 226 -9.99 18.41 18.87
N LYS A 227 -10.09 18.13 17.57
CA LYS A 227 -8.93 17.66 16.78
C LYS A 227 -7.81 18.71 16.72
N ALA A 228 -8.15 19.99 16.66
CA ALA A 228 -7.16 21.06 16.55
C ALA A 228 -6.33 21.19 17.82
N SER A 229 -6.96 21.14 18.99
CA SER A 229 -6.26 21.14 20.27
C SER A 229 -5.44 19.85 20.45
N ALA A 230 -5.97 18.68 20.07
CA ALA A 230 -5.23 17.43 20.13
C ALA A 230 -3.97 17.45 19.22
N ILE A 231 -4.07 18.00 18.02
CA ILE A 231 -2.90 18.17 17.13
C ILE A 231 -1.85 19.06 17.78
N ARG A 232 -2.23 20.21 18.39
CA ARG A 232 -1.27 21.07 19.07
C ARG A 232 -0.51 20.33 20.17
N ARG A 233 -1.24 19.60 21.03
CA ARG A 233 -0.60 18.78 22.09
C ARG A 233 0.34 17.72 21.53
N VAL A 234 -0.03 17.07 20.42
CA VAL A 234 0.86 16.13 19.72
C VAL A 234 2.13 16.81 19.23
N LEU A 235 2.02 18.00 18.62
CA LEU A 235 3.17 18.75 18.13
C LEU A 235 4.09 19.19 19.28
N ASP A 236 3.52 19.65 20.39
CA ASP A 236 4.27 20.01 21.60
C ASP A 236 5.01 18.78 22.17
N ALA A 237 4.33 17.64 22.30
CA ALA A 237 4.93 16.39 22.74
C ALA A 237 6.02 15.90 21.78
N ALA A 238 5.78 16.00 20.48
CA ALA A 238 6.72 15.61 19.42
C ALA A 238 8.03 16.42 19.49
N GLY A 239 7.94 17.70 19.87
CA GLY A 239 9.12 18.56 20.11
C GLY A 239 10.03 18.08 21.25
N THR A 240 9.58 17.16 22.10
CA THR A 240 10.38 16.59 23.21
C THR A 240 11.00 15.24 22.85
N LEU A 241 10.63 14.60 21.73
CA LEU A 241 11.07 13.24 21.38
C LEU A 241 12.52 13.20 20.89
N ALA A 242 12.84 14.07 19.94
CA ALA A 242 14.16 14.19 19.31
C ALA A 242 14.28 15.51 18.56
N VAL A 243 15.44 15.76 17.94
CA VAL A 243 15.65 16.94 17.10
C VAL A 243 14.96 16.74 15.74
N GLU A 244 14.00 17.62 15.44
CA GLU A 244 13.32 17.62 14.15
C GLU A 244 14.29 17.95 13.02
N THR A 245 14.34 17.11 11.99
CA THR A 245 15.22 17.24 10.81
C THR A 245 14.48 17.69 9.57
N GLY A 246 13.15 17.60 9.59
CA GLY A 246 12.29 18.00 8.47
C GLY A 246 10.82 17.98 8.83
N ARG A 247 10.03 18.75 8.08
CA ARG A 247 8.58 18.87 8.29
C ARG A 247 7.85 18.99 6.98
N SER A 248 6.69 18.36 6.90
CA SER A 248 5.72 18.53 5.82
C SER A 248 4.33 18.80 6.42
N GLU A 249 3.64 19.79 5.86
CA GLU A 249 2.28 20.18 6.24
C GLU A 249 1.30 20.01 5.06
N ILE A 250 1.65 19.15 4.11
CA ILE A 250 0.86 18.91 2.89
C ILE A 250 -0.52 18.32 3.24
N ASP A 251 -0.57 17.38 4.22
CA ASP A 251 -1.80 16.73 4.67
C ASP A 251 -1.65 16.40 6.18
N GLY A 252 -2.07 17.34 7.03
CA GLY A 252 -1.72 17.32 8.43
C GLY A 252 -0.24 17.63 8.66
N TYR A 253 0.38 16.96 9.60
CA TYR A 253 1.79 17.18 9.95
C TYR A 253 2.56 15.87 9.85
N ARG A 254 3.62 15.85 9.05
CA ARG A 254 4.63 14.80 9.06
C ARG A 254 5.94 15.42 9.52
N LEU A 255 6.47 14.94 10.65
CA LEU A 255 7.72 15.40 11.25
C LEU A 255 8.77 14.30 11.08
N GLU A 256 9.94 14.66 10.58
CA GLU A 256 11.07 13.77 10.37
C GLU A 256 12.13 13.97 11.45
N TYR A 257 12.73 12.89 11.88
CA TYR A 257 13.82 12.83 12.85
C TYR A 257 14.92 11.90 12.33
N ALA A 258 16.12 11.94 12.87
CA ALA A 258 17.15 10.99 12.49
C ALA A 258 16.70 9.54 12.78
N GLU A 259 16.01 9.35 13.89
CA GLU A 259 15.61 8.06 14.44
C GLU A 259 14.27 7.54 13.90
N GLY A 260 13.47 8.39 13.23
CA GLY A 260 12.14 8.00 12.77
C GLY A 260 11.34 9.16 12.20
N TRP A 261 10.05 8.96 12.07
CA TRP A 261 9.10 10.01 11.70
C TRP A 261 7.73 9.76 12.35
N ILE A 262 6.96 10.82 12.46
CA ILE A 262 5.55 10.77 12.89
C ILE A 262 4.66 11.45 11.84
N SER A 263 3.43 10.98 11.72
CA SER A 263 2.38 11.69 10.96
C SER A 263 1.14 11.79 11.82
N VAL A 264 0.63 13.01 11.98
CA VAL A 264 -0.65 13.28 12.64
C VAL A 264 -1.54 14.08 11.70
N ARG A 265 -2.74 13.55 11.41
CA ARG A 265 -3.68 14.16 10.47
C ARG A 265 -5.13 13.92 10.86
N GLN A 266 -6.00 14.79 10.41
CA GLN A 266 -7.44 14.57 10.51
C GLN A 266 -7.89 13.62 9.39
N SER A 267 -8.84 12.72 9.69
CA SER A 267 -9.56 12.02 8.63
C SER A 267 -10.49 12.97 7.91
N ASN A 268 -10.53 12.90 6.59
CA ASN A 268 -11.43 13.71 5.76
C ASN A 268 -12.87 13.19 5.76
N THR A 269 -13.06 11.89 6.04
CA THR A 269 -14.34 11.19 5.91
C THR A 269 -14.92 10.70 7.24
N GLU A 270 -14.08 10.63 8.29
CA GLU A 270 -14.43 10.03 9.57
C GLU A 270 -14.07 10.93 10.75
N PRO A 271 -14.68 10.79 11.93
CA PRO A 271 -14.42 11.63 13.10
C PRO A 271 -13.08 11.31 13.80
N TYR A 272 -12.09 10.82 13.07
CA TYR A 272 -10.80 10.38 13.62
C TYR A 272 -9.68 11.41 13.46
N LEU A 273 -8.83 11.46 14.47
CA LEU A 273 -7.44 11.89 14.37
C LEU A 273 -6.58 10.64 14.17
N ARG A 274 -5.70 10.66 13.18
CA ARG A 274 -4.88 9.52 12.76
C ARG A 274 -3.42 9.81 13.08
N LEU A 275 -2.77 8.85 13.72
CA LEU A 275 -1.36 8.89 14.07
C LEU A 275 -0.63 7.71 13.45
N ILE A 276 0.52 7.97 12.85
CA ILE A 276 1.49 6.94 12.47
C ILE A 276 2.84 7.33 13.08
N VAL A 277 3.53 6.35 13.60
CA VAL A 277 4.90 6.47 14.10
C VAL A 277 5.75 5.38 13.45
N GLU A 278 6.90 5.75 12.93
CA GLU A 278 7.91 4.79 12.43
C GLU A 278 9.27 5.16 13.02
N CYS A 279 9.97 4.17 13.56
CA CYS A 279 11.26 4.36 14.19
C CYS A 279 12.26 3.27 13.78
N ASP A 280 13.54 3.54 14.01
CA ASP A 280 14.65 2.63 13.78
C ASP A 280 14.61 1.39 14.70
N THR A 281 14.01 1.50 15.90
CA THR A 281 13.86 0.37 16.83
C THR A 281 12.43 0.24 17.36
N ARG A 282 12.08 -0.96 17.79
CA ARG A 282 10.76 -1.25 18.38
C ARG A 282 10.56 -0.53 19.69
N GLU A 283 11.59 -0.47 20.54
CA GLU A 283 11.53 0.18 21.85
C GLU A 283 11.26 1.68 21.69
N ARG A 284 11.89 2.32 20.71
CA ARG A 284 11.66 3.75 20.40
C ARG A 284 10.26 3.98 19.86
N LEU A 285 9.80 3.13 18.96
CA LEU A 285 8.44 3.18 18.47
C LEU A 285 7.43 3.14 19.61
N ASP A 286 7.55 2.17 20.51
CA ASP A 286 6.61 1.98 21.62
C ASP A 286 6.61 3.20 22.56
N SER A 287 7.79 3.75 22.88
CA SER A 287 7.95 4.96 23.69
C SER A 287 7.33 6.20 23.03
N TRP A 288 7.61 6.43 21.75
CA TRP A 288 7.06 7.59 21.02
C TRP A 288 5.55 7.47 20.87
N LEU A 289 5.05 6.28 20.52
CA LEU A 289 3.62 6.02 20.34
C LEU A 289 2.86 6.24 21.66
N GLU A 290 3.39 5.80 22.79
CA GLU A 290 2.80 6.03 24.11
C GLU A 290 2.73 7.52 24.46
N THR A 291 3.84 8.25 24.29
CA THR A 291 3.92 9.69 24.55
C THR A 291 2.89 10.47 23.71
N LEU A 292 2.86 10.21 22.41
CA LEU A 292 1.97 10.93 21.48
C LEU A 292 0.50 10.53 21.68
N SER A 293 0.24 9.24 21.95
CA SER A 293 -1.12 8.76 22.24
C SER A 293 -1.68 9.36 23.54
N SER A 294 -0.84 9.52 24.56
CA SER A 294 -1.21 10.21 25.80
C SER A 294 -1.56 11.66 25.55
N ALA A 295 -0.77 12.37 24.76
CA ALA A 295 -1.05 13.77 24.36
C ALA A 295 -2.35 13.94 23.56
N ILE A 296 -2.77 12.92 22.79
CA ILE A 296 -4.05 12.94 22.06
C ILE A 296 -5.23 12.82 23.05
N ARG A 297 -5.12 11.91 24.04
CA ARG A 297 -6.22 11.55 24.94
C ARG A 297 -6.51 12.58 26.03
N THR A 298 -5.54 13.44 26.37
CA THR A 298 -5.70 14.55 27.34
C THR A 298 -6.52 15.69 26.77
#